data_b29b94c7f9003c391519dfcc054eee95
#
_entry.id   b29b94c7f9003c391519dfcc054eee95
#
_cell.length_a   1.000
_cell.length_b   1.000
_cell.length_c   1.000
_cell.angle_alpha   90.00
_cell.angle_beta   90.00
_cell.angle_gamma   90.00
#
_symmetry.space_group_name_H-M   'P 1'
#
loop_
_entity.id
_entity.type
_entity.pdbx_description
1 polymer ?
#
loop_
_entity_poly.entity_id
_entity_poly.type
_entity_poly.pdbx_seq_one_letter_code
_entity_poly.pdbx_strand_id
1 'polypeptide(L)'
;AQFPDMDLVVPTTEPAPEIIRIGTRNWIVKDLQARLMELGFMDNDEPTDYYGEVTAAAVKVYQRQNKLPQDGIVGESTLKAIMDENAHYYTAQEGDSGTDIVTLQQRLYQLGYLAQTADVNGTFDGKTLAAVQKFQQMNGLGQDGKVGLKTMNLIYSDEVKPNMVVYGEKSDIVMAAQQRLKELGYLTGEADGNFGLGTVLAIKEFQSRNNQVVDGYLGPGTRDALNSPNAQAFGLTLGDESESVERVQELLSKWGYLDKQLATGYYGDATKNAVKAFQERNGLSADGMVGAATMAKLASNDVVRPAPKPKAKTKTQNNDRPKNGGNKSNSSGSQDSGGGSSYTYSGRGSVGT
;
A
#
# COMPACT_ATOMS: atom_id res chain seq x y z
N ALA A 1 -71.24 -28.27 34.60
CA ALA A 1 -70.35 -27.35 33.89
C ALA A 1 -69.66 -28.12 32.76
N GLN A 2 -70.10 -27.88 31.53
CA GLN A 2 -69.48 -28.40 30.30
C GLN A 2 -68.31 -27.54 29.97
N PHE A 3 -67.10 -28.13 29.83
CA PHE A 3 -65.95 -27.48 29.29
C PHE A 3 -66.14 -27.37 27.77
N PRO A 4 -65.90 -26.21 27.16
CA PRO A 4 -65.92 -26.09 25.69
C PRO A 4 -64.77 -26.91 25.10
N ASP A 5 -65.09 -27.70 24.06
CA ASP A 5 -64.12 -28.37 23.22
C ASP A 5 -63.09 -27.30 22.72
N MET A 6 -61.87 -27.41 23.27
CA MET A 6 -60.76 -26.70 22.60
C MET A 6 -60.41 -27.51 21.37
N ASP A 7 -60.87 -27.03 20.21
CA ASP A 7 -60.37 -27.47 18.91
C ASP A 7 -58.85 -27.31 18.97
N LEU A 8 -58.14 -28.42 19.09
CA LEU A 8 -56.72 -28.50 18.82
C LEU A 8 -56.54 -28.14 17.34
N VAL A 9 -56.29 -26.86 17.06
CA VAL A 9 -55.79 -26.46 15.74
C VAL A 9 -54.44 -27.13 15.60
N VAL A 10 -54.42 -28.31 14.97
CA VAL A 10 -53.19 -28.91 14.46
C VAL A 10 -52.66 -27.94 13.42
N PRO A 11 -51.51 -27.34 13.58
CA PRO A 11 -50.96 -26.50 12.54
C PRO A 11 -50.77 -27.36 11.29
N THR A 12 -51.58 -27.13 10.27
CA THR A 12 -51.38 -27.70 8.94
C THR A 12 -50.12 -27.09 8.39
N THR A 13 -49.01 -27.79 8.55
CA THR A 13 -47.76 -27.41 7.82
C THR A 13 -48.07 -27.63 6.34
N GLU A 14 -48.01 -26.55 5.57
CA GLU A 14 -48.09 -26.68 4.11
C GLU A 14 -47.06 -27.73 3.65
N PRO A 15 -47.43 -28.62 2.69
CA PRO A 15 -46.46 -29.59 2.19
C PRO A 15 -45.27 -28.87 1.55
N ALA A 16 -44.08 -29.46 1.73
CA ALA A 16 -42.88 -28.93 1.05
C ALA A 16 -43.09 -28.91 -0.46
N PRO A 17 -42.77 -27.82 -1.16
CA PRO A 17 -42.89 -27.74 -2.60
C PRO A 17 -41.87 -28.70 -3.28
N GLU A 18 -42.23 -29.27 -4.41
CA GLU A 18 -41.32 -30.11 -5.22
C GLU A 18 -40.07 -29.38 -5.69
N ILE A 19 -40.18 -28.07 -5.88
CA ILE A 19 -39.09 -27.19 -6.33
C ILE A 19 -39.06 -25.95 -5.46
N ILE A 20 -37.88 -25.69 -4.83
CA ILE A 20 -37.62 -24.50 -4.03
C ILE A 20 -36.70 -23.58 -4.85
N ARG A 21 -37.11 -22.33 -5.06
CA ARG A 21 -36.40 -21.31 -5.84
C ARG A 21 -36.64 -19.91 -5.29
N ILE A 22 -35.98 -18.93 -5.84
CA ILE A 22 -36.16 -17.52 -5.41
C ILE A 22 -37.66 -17.17 -5.40
N GLY A 23 -38.11 -16.61 -4.29
CA GLY A 23 -39.50 -16.25 -4.03
C GLY A 23 -40.31 -17.31 -3.28
N THR A 24 -39.82 -18.54 -3.10
CA THR A 24 -40.49 -19.58 -2.31
C THR A 24 -40.54 -19.16 -0.86
N ARG A 25 -41.74 -19.26 -0.22
CA ARG A 25 -41.95 -19.15 1.20
C ARG A 25 -42.55 -20.46 1.73
N ASN A 26 -41.78 -21.13 2.57
CA ASN A 26 -42.20 -22.40 3.15
C ASN A 26 -41.29 -22.75 4.34
N TRP A 27 -41.79 -23.48 5.35
CA TRP A 27 -41.01 -23.92 6.49
C TRP A 27 -39.73 -24.67 6.11
N ILE A 28 -39.74 -25.45 5.03
CA ILE A 28 -38.59 -26.23 4.56
C ILE A 28 -37.40 -25.33 4.17
N VAL A 29 -37.67 -24.08 3.79
CA VAL A 29 -36.59 -23.11 3.45
C VAL A 29 -35.80 -22.77 4.71
N LYS A 30 -36.46 -22.67 5.88
CA LYS A 30 -35.80 -22.42 7.15
C LYS A 30 -34.82 -23.55 7.49
N ASP A 31 -35.27 -24.80 7.34
CA ASP A 31 -34.42 -25.97 7.61
C ASP A 31 -33.26 -26.07 6.60
N LEU A 32 -33.53 -25.78 5.33
CA LEU A 32 -32.51 -25.71 4.28
C LEU A 32 -31.44 -24.67 4.59
N GLN A 33 -31.83 -23.46 4.98
CA GLN A 33 -30.90 -22.41 5.37
C GLN A 33 -30.08 -22.80 6.61
N ALA A 34 -30.73 -23.33 7.63
CA ALA A 34 -30.03 -23.80 8.83
C ALA A 34 -28.95 -24.85 8.46
N ARG A 35 -29.29 -25.78 7.56
CA ARG A 35 -28.35 -26.81 7.13
C ARG A 35 -27.20 -26.22 6.29
N LEU A 36 -27.48 -25.27 5.40
CA LEU A 36 -26.44 -24.58 4.61
C LEU A 36 -25.50 -23.75 5.51
N MET A 37 -26.03 -23.15 6.57
CA MET A 37 -25.23 -22.44 7.60
C MET A 37 -24.33 -23.43 8.37
N GLU A 38 -24.89 -24.56 8.83
CA GLU A 38 -24.13 -25.62 9.52
C GLU A 38 -22.99 -26.14 8.63
N LEU A 39 -23.24 -26.34 7.34
CA LEU A 39 -22.25 -26.81 6.37
C LEU A 39 -21.26 -25.71 5.94
N GLY A 40 -21.50 -24.46 6.32
CA GLY A 40 -20.61 -23.32 6.00
C GLY A 40 -20.82 -22.70 4.61
N PHE A 41 -21.94 -22.96 3.94
CA PHE A 41 -22.27 -22.35 2.64
C PHE A 41 -23.00 -21.00 2.81
N MET A 42 -23.50 -20.70 3.99
CA MET A 42 -24.12 -19.42 4.36
C MET A 42 -23.53 -18.92 5.68
N ASP A 43 -23.57 -17.60 5.86
CA ASP A 43 -23.23 -16.97 7.13
C ASP A 43 -24.21 -17.41 8.23
N ASN A 44 -23.73 -17.51 9.47
CA ASN A 44 -24.56 -17.81 10.62
C ASN A 44 -25.45 -16.60 10.97
N ASP A 45 -26.66 -16.61 10.44
CA ASP A 45 -27.73 -15.66 10.71
C ASP A 45 -29.00 -16.41 11.13
N GLU A 46 -30.09 -15.71 11.39
CA GLU A 46 -31.36 -16.37 11.67
C GLU A 46 -32.00 -16.93 10.39
N PRO A 47 -32.25 -18.27 10.32
CA PRO A 47 -32.90 -18.84 9.15
C PRO A 47 -34.35 -18.35 9.04
N THR A 48 -34.78 -18.05 7.81
CA THR A 48 -36.10 -17.55 7.46
C THR A 48 -36.86 -18.54 6.61
N ASP A 49 -38.17 -18.35 6.47
CA ASP A 49 -39.01 -19.12 5.56
C ASP A 49 -38.92 -18.69 4.09
N TYR A 50 -38.10 -17.65 3.78
CA TYR A 50 -38.01 -17.04 2.47
C TYR A 50 -36.73 -17.44 1.74
N TYR A 51 -36.87 -18.02 0.55
CA TYR A 51 -35.77 -18.34 -0.34
C TYR A 51 -35.41 -17.11 -1.17
N GLY A 52 -34.44 -16.35 -0.72
CA GLY A 52 -33.91 -15.15 -1.38
C GLY A 52 -32.67 -15.42 -2.24
N GLU A 53 -32.10 -14.34 -2.79
CA GLU A 53 -30.90 -14.42 -3.62
C GLU A 53 -29.67 -14.95 -2.87
N VAL A 54 -29.53 -14.61 -1.58
CA VAL A 54 -28.43 -15.10 -0.73
C VAL A 54 -28.50 -16.62 -0.60
N THR A 55 -29.71 -17.17 -0.35
CA THR A 55 -29.91 -18.64 -0.29
C THR A 55 -29.63 -19.30 -1.63
N ALA A 56 -30.09 -18.69 -2.73
CA ALA A 56 -29.84 -19.21 -4.07
C ALA A 56 -28.33 -19.20 -4.43
N ALA A 57 -27.60 -18.17 -3.98
CA ALA A 57 -26.15 -18.11 -4.18
C ALA A 57 -25.44 -19.22 -3.38
N ALA A 58 -25.83 -19.44 -2.12
CA ALA A 58 -25.29 -20.53 -1.29
C ALA A 58 -25.56 -21.92 -1.91
N VAL A 59 -26.76 -22.12 -2.43
CA VAL A 59 -27.12 -23.36 -3.12
C VAL A 59 -26.29 -23.56 -4.39
N LYS A 60 -26.03 -22.52 -5.18
CA LYS A 60 -25.14 -22.63 -6.36
C LYS A 60 -23.73 -23.06 -5.96
N VAL A 61 -23.19 -22.51 -4.86
CA VAL A 61 -21.87 -22.92 -4.33
C VAL A 61 -21.90 -24.38 -3.89
N TYR A 62 -22.95 -24.81 -3.18
CA TYR A 62 -23.14 -26.21 -2.79
C TYR A 62 -23.23 -27.13 -4.02
N GLN A 63 -24.01 -26.74 -5.00
CA GLN A 63 -24.14 -27.48 -6.28
C GLN A 63 -22.81 -27.59 -7.00
N ARG A 64 -22.02 -26.49 -7.08
CA ARG A 64 -20.66 -26.50 -7.67
C ARG A 64 -19.80 -27.57 -6.99
N GLN A 65 -19.68 -27.50 -5.68
CA GLN A 65 -18.83 -28.41 -4.90
C GLN A 65 -19.25 -29.87 -5.04
N ASN A 66 -20.55 -30.13 -5.17
CA ASN A 66 -21.11 -31.48 -5.28
C ASN A 66 -21.35 -31.92 -6.74
N LYS A 67 -20.83 -31.15 -7.73
CA LYS A 67 -20.95 -31.44 -9.17
C LYS A 67 -22.43 -31.59 -9.66
N LEU A 68 -23.32 -30.83 -9.03
CA LEU A 68 -24.74 -30.70 -9.45
C LEU A 68 -24.88 -29.51 -10.42
N PRO A 69 -25.97 -29.41 -11.18
CA PRO A 69 -26.29 -28.23 -11.95
C PRO A 69 -26.35 -26.98 -11.08
N GLN A 70 -25.54 -25.94 -11.42
CA GLN A 70 -25.39 -24.72 -10.61
C GLN A 70 -26.48 -23.69 -10.95
N ASP A 71 -27.74 -24.06 -10.83
CA ASP A 71 -28.90 -23.23 -11.16
C ASP A 71 -29.47 -22.48 -9.95
N GLY A 72 -29.05 -22.85 -8.75
CA GLY A 72 -29.57 -22.27 -7.51
C GLY A 72 -31.01 -22.70 -7.20
N ILE A 73 -31.48 -23.79 -7.82
CA ILE A 73 -32.80 -24.36 -7.61
C ILE A 73 -32.66 -25.65 -6.84
N VAL A 74 -33.49 -25.82 -5.83
CA VAL A 74 -33.49 -27.01 -4.99
C VAL A 74 -34.67 -27.91 -5.37
N GLY A 75 -34.38 -28.88 -6.21
CA GLY A 75 -35.28 -30.02 -6.45
C GLY A 75 -35.00 -31.17 -5.49
N GLU A 76 -35.71 -32.29 -5.63
CA GLU A 76 -35.59 -33.45 -4.74
C GLU A 76 -34.14 -33.93 -4.53
N SER A 77 -33.39 -34.08 -5.62
CA SER A 77 -31.99 -34.54 -5.56
C SER A 77 -31.06 -33.58 -4.82
N THR A 78 -31.18 -32.25 -5.04
CA THR A 78 -30.41 -31.24 -4.38
C THR A 78 -30.79 -31.17 -2.88
N LEU A 79 -32.09 -31.21 -2.57
CA LEU A 79 -32.56 -31.20 -1.17
C LEU A 79 -32.03 -32.41 -0.40
N LYS A 80 -32.15 -33.59 -0.99
CA LYS A 80 -31.67 -34.84 -0.39
C LYS A 80 -30.16 -34.77 -0.15
N ALA A 81 -29.38 -34.25 -1.08
CA ALA A 81 -27.94 -34.10 -0.94
C ALA A 81 -27.55 -33.12 0.18
N ILE A 82 -28.24 -31.97 0.30
CA ILE A 82 -27.96 -30.97 1.34
C ILE A 82 -28.34 -31.54 2.72
N MET A 83 -29.45 -32.25 2.82
CA MET A 83 -29.97 -32.81 4.09
C MET A 83 -29.32 -34.12 4.51
N ASP A 84 -28.45 -34.69 3.67
CA ASP A 84 -27.69 -35.91 4.01
C ASP A 84 -26.79 -35.66 5.23
N GLU A 85 -26.79 -36.60 6.16
CA GLU A 85 -25.94 -36.55 7.36
C GLU A 85 -24.44 -36.50 7.03
N ASN A 86 -24.04 -37.07 5.88
CA ASN A 86 -22.68 -37.10 5.38
C ASN A 86 -22.40 -36.00 4.35
N ALA A 87 -23.27 -34.99 4.24
CA ALA A 87 -23.04 -33.88 3.32
C ALA A 87 -21.72 -33.17 3.61
N HIS A 88 -20.97 -32.86 2.57
CA HIS A 88 -19.66 -32.24 2.70
C HIS A 88 -19.75 -30.78 3.11
N TYR A 89 -18.92 -30.40 4.09
CA TYR A 89 -18.75 -29.00 4.47
C TYR A 89 -18.14 -28.18 3.33
N TYR A 90 -18.45 -26.89 3.34
CA TYR A 90 -17.87 -25.93 2.39
C TYR A 90 -16.35 -26.03 2.35
N THR A 91 -15.82 -26.06 1.14
CA THR A 91 -14.40 -26.01 0.85
C THR A 91 -14.17 -25.32 -0.47
N ALA A 92 -13.41 -24.22 -0.48
CA ALA A 92 -12.92 -23.60 -1.69
C ALA A 92 -11.50 -24.05 -1.97
N GLN A 93 -11.16 -24.27 -3.25
CA GLN A 93 -9.86 -24.72 -3.70
C GLN A 93 -9.54 -24.24 -5.11
N GLU A 94 -8.29 -24.42 -5.53
CA GLU A 94 -7.84 -24.03 -6.87
C GLU A 94 -8.74 -24.66 -7.97
N GLY A 95 -9.10 -23.80 -8.93
CA GLY A 95 -10.03 -24.12 -10.01
C GLY A 95 -11.50 -23.75 -9.75
N ASP A 96 -11.87 -23.46 -8.50
CA ASP A 96 -13.21 -22.97 -8.19
C ASP A 96 -13.42 -21.55 -8.67
N SER A 97 -14.68 -21.22 -9.02
CA SER A 97 -15.05 -19.85 -9.39
C SER A 97 -16.48 -19.53 -8.94
N GLY A 98 -16.70 -18.27 -8.54
CA GLY A 98 -18.00 -17.80 -8.07
C GLY A 98 -17.90 -16.58 -7.17
N THR A 99 -19.06 -16.14 -6.66
CA THR A 99 -19.15 -14.97 -5.78
C THR A 99 -18.49 -15.19 -4.42
N ASP A 100 -18.51 -16.41 -3.91
CA ASP A 100 -17.80 -16.82 -2.70
C ASP A 100 -16.28 -16.66 -2.87
N ILE A 101 -15.73 -16.95 -4.05
CA ILE A 101 -14.31 -16.73 -4.35
C ILE A 101 -13.99 -15.24 -4.42
N VAL A 102 -14.87 -14.41 -5.00
CA VAL A 102 -14.73 -12.95 -4.97
C VAL A 102 -14.63 -12.45 -3.52
N THR A 103 -15.56 -12.89 -2.66
CA THR A 103 -15.59 -12.50 -1.24
C THR A 103 -14.32 -12.93 -0.50
N LEU A 104 -13.87 -14.16 -0.72
CA LEU A 104 -12.60 -14.67 -0.19
C LEU A 104 -11.40 -13.82 -0.64
N GLN A 105 -11.31 -13.57 -1.95
CA GLN A 105 -10.23 -12.76 -2.53
C GLN A 105 -10.24 -11.33 -2.00
N GLN A 106 -11.40 -10.69 -1.86
CA GLN A 106 -11.54 -9.38 -1.24
C GLN A 106 -10.97 -9.37 0.19
N ARG A 107 -11.31 -10.40 0.97
CA ARG A 107 -10.80 -10.51 2.35
C ARG A 107 -9.29 -10.77 2.38
N LEU A 108 -8.78 -11.64 1.53
CA LEU A 108 -7.33 -11.87 1.38
C LEU A 108 -6.60 -10.60 0.96
N TYR A 109 -7.18 -9.79 0.06
CA TYR A 109 -6.64 -8.50 -0.32
C TYR A 109 -6.62 -7.52 0.86
N GLN A 110 -7.73 -7.36 1.58
CA GLN A 110 -7.82 -6.51 2.78
C GLN A 110 -6.78 -6.89 3.83
N LEU A 111 -6.57 -8.18 4.04
CA LEU A 111 -5.55 -8.71 4.95
C LEU A 111 -4.14 -8.66 4.38
N GLY A 112 -4.00 -8.28 3.11
CA GLY A 112 -2.73 -8.08 2.45
C GLY A 112 -2.05 -9.34 1.94
N TYR A 113 -2.78 -10.41 1.76
CA TYR A 113 -2.27 -11.65 1.16
C TYR A 113 -2.36 -11.64 -0.37
N LEU A 114 -3.23 -10.81 -0.97
CA LEU A 114 -3.22 -10.51 -2.40
C LEU A 114 -2.63 -9.11 -2.66
N ALA A 115 -1.94 -8.97 -3.79
CA ALA A 115 -1.14 -7.80 -4.09
C ALA A 115 -1.97 -6.61 -4.61
N GLN A 116 -2.99 -6.88 -5.43
CA GLN A 116 -3.74 -5.85 -6.16
C GLN A 116 -5.21 -6.20 -6.25
N THR A 117 -6.03 -5.16 -6.44
CA THR A 117 -7.49 -5.33 -6.65
C THR A 117 -7.83 -6.15 -7.90
N ALA A 118 -6.96 -6.13 -8.93
CA ALA A 118 -7.12 -6.95 -10.13
C ALA A 118 -7.02 -8.47 -9.86
N ASP A 119 -6.45 -8.87 -8.72
CA ASP A 119 -6.38 -10.28 -8.31
C ASP A 119 -7.72 -10.77 -7.70
N VAL A 120 -8.67 -9.85 -7.46
CA VAL A 120 -10.05 -10.15 -7.05
C VAL A 120 -10.89 -10.39 -8.31
N ASN A 121 -10.74 -11.56 -8.90
CA ASN A 121 -11.30 -11.90 -10.22
C ASN A 121 -12.39 -12.98 -10.20
N GLY A 122 -12.69 -13.53 -9.01
CA GLY A 122 -13.71 -14.56 -8.81
C GLY A 122 -13.28 -15.95 -9.25
N THR A 123 -12.01 -16.17 -9.58
CA THR A 123 -11.44 -17.48 -9.90
C THR A 123 -10.34 -17.83 -8.89
N PHE A 124 -10.44 -18.96 -8.24
CA PHE A 124 -9.40 -19.45 -7.33
C PHE A 124 -8.22 -19.94 -8.17
N ASP A 125 -7.38 -19.01 -8.60
CA ASP A 125 -6.21 -19.22 -9.43
C ASP A 125 -4.94 -19.48 -8.57
N GLY A 126 -3.79 -19.67 -9.23
CA GLY A 126 -2.51 -19.89 -8.54
C GLY A 126 -2.10 -18.75 -7.60
N LYS A 127 -2.51 -17.49 -7.85
CA LYS A 127 -2.25 -16.37 -6.94
C LYS A 127 -3.11 -16.48 -5.68
N THR A 128 -4.37 -16.84 -5.84
CA THR A 128 -5.29 -17.09 -4.73
C THR A 128 -4.80 -18.27 -3.89
N LEU A 129 -4.34 -19.35 -4.54
CA LEU A 129 -3.73 -20.51 -3.86
C LEU A 129 -2.53 -20.08 -3.00
N ALA A 130 -1.58 -19.35 -3.60
CA ALA A 130 -0.40 -18.86 -2.88
C ALA A 130 -0.78 -17.94 -1.71
N ALA A 131 -1.77 -17.06 -1.88
CA ALA A 131 -2.29 -16.19 -0.84
C ALA A 131 -2.90 -16.97 0.33
N VAL A 132 -3.71 -18.01 0.03
CA VAL A 132 -4.31 -18.91 1.05
C VAL A 132 -3.22 -19.68 1.80
N GLN A 133 -2.25 -20.26 1.10
CA GLN A 133 -1.13 -20.97 1.74
C GLN A 133 -0.31 -20.06 2.64
N LYS A 134 -0.02 -18.84 2.21
CA LYS A 134 0.67 -17.83 3.03
C LYS A 134 -0.18 -17.43 4.24
N PHE A 135 -1.48 -17.24 4.06
CA PHE A 135 -2.42 -16.98 5.16
C PHE A 135 -2.38 -18.11 6.18
N GLN A 136 -2.52 -19.35 5.74
CA GLN A 136 -2.47 -20.54 6.59
C GLN A 136 -1.17 -20.62 7.37
N GLN A 137 -0.02 -20.39 6.70
CA GLN A 137 1.29 -20.36 7.33
C GLN A 137 1.37 -19.31 8.45
N MET A 138 0.98 -18.06 8.14
CA MET A 138 1.09 -16.93 9.08
C MET A 138 0.16 -17.09 10.29
N ASN A 139 -0.93 -17.83 10.12
CA ASN A 139 -1.95 -18.05 11.13
C ASN A 139 -1.86 -19.43 11.80
N GLY A 140 -0.80 -20.19 11.57
CA GLY A 140 -0.55 -21.49 12.25
C GLY A 140 -1.49 -22.61 11.80
N LEU A 141 -2.03 -22.54 10.59
CA LEU A 141 -2.87 -23.58 9.99
C LEU A 141 -2.02 -24.52 9.10
N GLY A 142 -2.56 -25.71 8.80
CA GLY A 142 -2.00 -26.58 7.74
C GLY A 142 -2.05 -25.88 6.39
N GLN A 143 -0.94 -25.88 5.65
CA GLN A 143 -0.77 -25.17 4.38
C GLN A 143 -1.25 -26.02 3.19
N ASP A 144 -2.51 -26.48 3.23
CA ASP A 144 -3.10 -27.30 2.15
C ASP A 144 -3.61 -26.48 0.97
N GLY A 145 -3.69 -25.15 1.14
CA GLY A 145 -4.19 -24.24 0.13
C GLY A 145 -5.71 -24.32 -0.06
N LYS A 146 -6.43 -25.01 0.82
CA LYS A 146 -7.89 -25.12 0.79
C LYS A 146 -8.54 -24.24 1.86
N VAL A 147 -9.66 -23.66 1.54
CA VAL A 147 -10.42 -22.84 2.49
C VAL A 147 -11.65 -23.62 2.96
N GLY A 148 -11.44 -24.47 3.97
CA GLY A 148 -12.52 -25.12 4.71
C GLY A 148 -12.97 -24.27 5.91
N LEU A 149 -13.93 -24.78 6.70
CA LEU A 149 -14.52 -24.04 7.84
C LEU A 149 -13.48 -23.45 8.80
N LYS A 150 -12.43 -24.20 9.12
CA LYS A 150 -11.39 -23.72 10.04
C LYS A 150 -10.65 -22.50 9.49
N THR A 151 -10.27 -22.53 8.21
CA THR A 151 -9.63 -21.40 7.53
C THR A 151 -10.60 -20.24 7.38
N MET A 152 -11.87 -20.52 7.01
CA MET A 152 -12.93 -19.53 6.88
C MET A 152 -13.20 -18.79 8.19
N ASN A 153 -13.40 -19.54 9.28
CA ASN A 153 -13.66 -18.95 10.59
C ASN A 153 -12.53 -18.04 11.04
N LEU A 154 -11.27 -18.43 10.82
CA LEU A 154 -10.13 -17.63 11.23
C LEU A 154 -9.96 -16.38 10.36
N ILE A 155 -10.18 -16.48 9.03
CA ILE A 155 -9.97 -15.35 8.10
C ILE A 155 -10.95 -14.19 8.38
N TYR A 156 -12.12 -14.49 8.97
CA TYR A 156 -13.13 -13.49 9.37
C TYR A 156 -13.15 -13.18 10.86
N SER A 157 -12.28 -13.80 11.67
CA SER A 157 -12.20 -13.52 13.10
C SER A 157 -11.37 -12.26 13.40
N ASP A 158 -11.50 -11.76 14.63
CA ASP A 158 -10.67 -10.66 15.16
C ASP A 158 -9.23 -11.10 15.50
N GLU A 159 -8.99 -12.42 15.59
CA GLU A 159 -7.68 -13.00 15.90
C GLU A 159 -6.79 -13.16 14.64
N VAL A 160 -7.33 -12.82 13.46
CA VAL A 160 -6.63 -12.97 12.20
C VAL A 160 -5.35 -12.13 12.17
N LYS A 161 -4.24 -12.73 11.70
CA LYS A 161 -3.00 -12.01 11.47
C LYS A 161 -2.93 -11.54 10.02
N PRO A 162 -2.88 -10.22 9.78
CA PRO A 162 -2.68 -9.70 8.44
C PRO A 162 -1.26 -9.99 7.95
N ASN A 163 -1.08 -10.00 6.64
CA ASN A 163 0.25 -10.11 6.04
C ASN A 163 0.96 -8.76 6.10
N MET A 164 1.91 -8.65 7.02
CA MET A 164 2.79 -7.49 7.17
C MET A 164 4.09 -7.76 6.41
N VAL A 165 4.33 -7.00 5.36
CA VAL A 165 5.58 -7.07 4.60
C VAL A 165 6.68 -6.36 5.38
N VAL A 166 7.78 -7.06 5.64
CA VAL A 166 8.89 -6.59 6.45
C VAL A 166 10.19 -6.48 5.64
N TYR A 167 11.14 -5.71 6.17
CA TYR A 167 12.46 -5.53 5.56
C TYR A 167 13.13 -6.88 5.25
N GLY A 168 13.64 -7.00 4.03
CA GLY A 168 14.30 -8.21 3.51
C GLY A 168 13.36 -9.22 2.84
N GLU A 169 12.04 -9.02 2.92
CA GLU A 169 11.09 -9.90 2.22
C GLU A 169 11.19 -9.69 0.70
N LYS A 170 11.05 -10.81 -0.03
CA LYS A 170 10.93 -10.79 -1.49
C LYS A 170 9.61 -11.42 -1.90
N SER A 171 8.76 -10.62 -2.58
CA SER A 171 7.42 -11.09 -2.99
C SER A 171 6.84 -10.25 -4.12
N ASP A 172 5.81 -10.80 -4.80
CA ASP A 172 5.03 -10.06 -5.80
C ASP A 172 4.29 -8.86 -5.19
N ILE A 173 3.95 -8.92 -3.91
CA ILE A 173 3.34 -7.81 -3.17
C ILE A 173 4.31 -6.63 -3.10
N VAL A 174 5.58 -6.90 -2.78
CA VAL A 174 6.62 -5.88 -2.77
C VAL A 174 6.83 -5.32 -4.17
N MET A 175 6.90 -6.18 -5.18
CA MET A 175 7.08 -5.75 -6.58
C MET A 175 5.93 -4.83 -7.03
N ALA A 176 4.69 -5.19 -6.76
CA ALA A 176 3.52 -4.37 -7.10
C ALA A 176 3.56 -3.00 -6.40
N ALA A 177 3.91 -2.98 -5.10
CA ALA A 177 4.06 -1.73 -4.36
C ALA A 177 5.20 -0.87 -4.90
N GLN A 178 6.35 -1.45 -5.25
CA GLN A 178 7.48 -0.76 -5.87
C GLN A 178 7.09 -0.15 -7.22
N GLN A 179 6.38 -0.89 -8.07
CA GLN A 179 5.87 -0.38 -9.35
C GLN A 179 4.98 0.84 -9.12
N ARG A 180 4.05 0.75 -8.16
CA ARG A 180 3.16 1.86 -7.84
C ARG A 180 3.89 3.06 -7.25
N LEU A 181 4.84 2.85 -6.34
CA LEU A 181 5.70 3.90 -5.80
C LEU A 181 6.54 4.58 -6.91
N LYS A 182 6.98 3.83 -7.92
CA LYS A 182 7.70 4.34 -9.08
C LYS A 182 6.80 5.20 -9.97
N GLU A 183 5.56 4.76 -10.25
CA GLU A 183 4.55 5.55 -10.98
C GLU A 183 4.25 6.87 -10.28
N LEU A 184 4.12 6.83 -8.95
CA LEU A 184 3.87 8.02 -8.13
C LEU A 184 5.13 8.88 -7.89
N GLY A 185 6.31 8.43 -8.31
CA GLY A 185 7.57 9.16 -8.21
C GLY A 185 8.33 9.03 -6.89
N TYR A 186 7.89 8.17 -5.98
CA TYR A 186 8.56 7.95 -4.69
C TYR A 186 9.77 7.01 -4.78
N LEU A 187 9.80 6.13 -5.78
CA LEU A 187 10.89 5.17 -5.98
C LEU A 187 11.55 5.40 -7.33
N THR A 188 12.88 5.53 -7.34
CA THR A 188 13.71 5.71 -8.56
C THR A 188 14.45 4.44 -8.95
N GLY A 189 14.56 3.47 -8.03
CA GLY A 189 15.19 2.18 -8.26
C GLY A 189 14.34 1.22 -9.10
N GLU A 190 14.87 0.02 -9.34
CA GLU A 190 14.12 -1.03 -10.01
C GLU A 190 13.06 -1.62 -9.06
N ALA A 191 11.93 -2.02 -9.64
CA ALA A 191 10.93 -2.82 -8.93
C ALA A 191 11.38 -4.28 -9.00
N ASP A 192 12.20 -4.70 -8.04
CA ASP A 192 12.87 -6.01 -8.00
C ASP A 192 12.18 -7.02 -7.08
N GLY A 193 11.11 -6.58 -6.42
CA GLY A 193 10.36 -7.38 -5.44
C GLY A 193 11.06 -7.53 -4.08
N ASN A 194 12.26 -6.94 -3.87
CA ASN A 194 12.95 -6.99 -2.59
C ASN A 194 12.59 -5.76 -1.73
N PHE A 195 12.13 -6.01 -0.50
CA PHE A 195 11.82 -4.96 0.45
C PHE A 195 13.10 -4.45 1.13
N GLY A 196 13.90 -3.69 0.34
CA GLY A 196 15.16 -3.11 0.80
C GLY A 196 14.99 -1.69 1.34
N LEU A 197 16.11 -1.10 1.78
CA LEU A 197 16.14 0.24 2.37
C LEU A 197 15.51 1.31 1.46
N GLY A 198 15.78 1.25 0.14
CA GLY A 198 15.19 2.19 -0.82
C GLY A 198 13.66 2.13 -0.84
N THR A 199 13.09 0.92 -0.74
CA THR A 199 11.64 0.73 -0.67
C THR A 199 11.08 1.26 0.65
N VAL A 200 11.73 0.99 1.78
CA VAL A 200 11.32 1.52 3.10
C VAL A 200 11.28 3.05 3.11
N LEU A 201 12.32 3.70 2.57
CA LEU A 201 12.39 5.16 2.49
C LEU A 201 11.30 5.73 1.58
N ALA A 202 11.06 5.09 0.43
CA ALA A 202 9.98 5.49 -0.48
C ALA A 202 8.59 5.36 0.17
N ILE A 203 8.36 4.29 0.95
CA ILE A 203 7.12 4.09 1.71
C ILE A 203 6.96 5.15 2.80
N LYS A 204 7.99 5.44 3.57
CA LYS A 204 7.93 6.50 4.60
C LYS A 204 7.56 7.86 4.01
N GLU A 205 8.17 8.23 2.89
CA GLU A 205 7.84 9.46 2.18
C GLU A 205 6.41 9.45 1.66
N PHE A 206 5.95 8.31 1.08
CA PHE A 206 4.58 8.15 0.66
C PHE A 206 3.60 8.27 1.83
N GLN A 207 3.86 7.58 2.95
CA GLN A 207 3.02 7.62 4.15
C GLN A 207 2.89 9.05 4.69
N SER A 208 4.00 9.79 4.77
CA SER A 208 4.02 11.18 5.22
C SER A 208 3.11 12.09 4.38
N ARG A 209 3.16 11.95 3.05
CA ARG A 209 2.38 12.79 2.13
C ARG A 209 0.92 12.36 1.99
N ASN A 210 0.59 11.14 2.37
CA ASN A 210 -0.75 10.58 2.26
C ASN A 210 -1.46 10.42 3.60
N ASN A 211 -1.04 11.16 4.64
CA ASN A 211 -1.62 11.16 5.98
C ASN A 211 -1.68 9.75 6.62
N GLN A 212 -0.68 8.92 6.36
CA GLN A 212 -0.52 7.62 6.97
C GLN A 212 0.43 7.69 8.16
N VAL A 213 0.40 6.68 9.01
CA VAL A 213 1.44 6.50 10.05
C VAL A 213 2.78 6.24 9.35
N VAL A 214 3.79 7.05 9.66
CA VAL A 214 5.12 6.97 9.04
C VAL A 214 5.97 5.92 9.76
N ASP A 215 5.73 4.66 9.46
CA ASP A 215 6.43 3.52 10.06
C ASP A 215 7.36 2.78 9.08
N GLY A 216 7.16 3.00 7.78
CA GLY A 216 7.91 2.33 6.72
C GLY A 216 7.47 0.90 6.45
N TYR A 217 6.36 0.44 7.04
CA TYR A 217 5.80 -0.88 6.79
C TYR A 217 4.81 -0.86 5.61
N LEU A 218 4.85 -1.91 4.81
CA LEU A 218 3.89 -2.14 3.73
C LEU A 218 2.72 -2.98 4.24
N GLY A 219 1.98 -2.44 5.21
CA GLY A 219 0.76 -3.05 5.73
C GLY A 219 -0.45 -2.86 4.82
N PRO A 220 -1.60 -3.49 5.15
CA PRO A 220 -2.83 -3.36 4.35
C PRO A 220 -3.24 -1.90 4.11
N GLY A 221 -3.24 -1.06 5.14
CA GLY A 221 -3.61 0.35 5.02
C GLY A 221 -2.70 1.14 4.06
N THR A 222 -1.38 0.91 4.11
CA THR A 222 -0.44 1.54 3.18
C THR A 222 -0.68 1.07 1.74
N ARG A 223 -1.00 -0.22 1.54
CA ARG A 223 -1.30 -0.76 0.20
C ARG A 223 -2.61 -0.22 -0.36
N ASP A 224 -3.64 -0.10 0.46
CA ASP A 224 -4.90 0.52 0.06
C ASP A 224 -4.70 1.98 -0.34
N ALA A 225 -3.93 2.73 0.44
CA ALA A 225 -3.58 4.11 0.12
C ALA A 225 -2.78 4.22 -1.19
N LEU A 226 -1.78 3.33 -1.41
CA LEU A 226 -1.00 3.28 -2.65
C LEU A 226 -1.88 3.02 -3.89
N ASN A 227 -2.85 2.10 -3.76
CA ASN A 227 -3.75 1.72 -4.86
C ASN A 227 -4.94 2.68 -5.03
N SER A 228 -5.11 3.63 -4.11
CA SER A 228 -6.17 4.63 -4.19
C SER A 228 -5.99 5.52 -5.43
N PRO A 229 -7.08 5.89 -6.14
CA PRO A 229 -7.04 6.90 -7.19
C PRO A 229 -6.67 8.29 -6.64
N ASN A 230 -6.80 8.51 -5.33
CA ASN A 230 -6.47 9.75 -4.64
C ASN A 230 -5.06 9.74 -4.05
N ALA A 231 -4.25 8.70 -4.32
CA ALA A 231 -2.86 8.65 -3.88
C ALA A 231 -2.09 9.87 -4.40
N GLN A 232 -1.53 10.65 -3.48
CA GLN A 232 -0.76 11.84 -3.86
C GLN A 232 0.56 11.42 -4.48
N ALA A 233 0.88 12.00 -5.64
CA ALA A 233 2.19 11.80 -6.26
C ALA A 233 3.28 12.53 -5.46
N PHE A 234 4.51 12.05 -5.60
CA PHE A 234 5.69 12.70 -5.05
C PHE A 234 5.88 14.10 -5.67
N GLY A 235 6.19 15.05 -4.83
CA GLY A 235 6.50 16.41 -5.28
C GLY A 235 7.23 17.18 -4.19
N LEU A 236 8.38 17.77 -4.51
CA LEU A 236 9.10 18.68 -3.64
C LEU A 236 9.07 20.09 -4.22
N THR A 237 8.82 21.06 -3.35
CA THR A 237 8.69 22.47 -3.74
C THR A 237 9.32 23.40 -2.72
N LEU A 238 9.37 24.67 -3.05
CA LEU A 238 9.85 25.74 -2.17
C LEU A 238 9.19 25.68 -0.80
N GLY A 239 9.99 25.66 0.25
CA GLY A 239 9.56 25.60 1.65
C GLY A 239 9.55 24.20 2.26
N ASP A 240 9.65 23.14 1.46
CA ASP A 240 9.74 21.77 1.99
C ASP A 240 11.05 21.55 2.76
N GLU A 241 10.97 20.78 3.84
CA GLU A 241 12.12 20.39 4.65
C GLU A 241 12.03 18.89 4.96
N SER A 242 12.98 18.11 4.44
CA SER A 242 13.00 16.63 4.62
C SER A 242 14.32 16.03 4.13
N GLU A 243 14.56 14.76 4.52
CA GLU A 243 15.66 13.95 3.95
C GLU A 243 15.54 13.78 2.42
N SER A 244 14.33 13.80 1.88
CA SER A 244 14.09 13.73 0.44
C SER A 244 14.56 14.99 -0.28
N VAL A 245 14.43 16.16 0.36
CA VAL A 245 15.01 17.42 -0.15
C VAL A 245 16.51 17.33 -0.15
N GLU A 246 17.14 16.90 0.95
CA GLU A 246 18.59 16.74 1.05
C GLU A 246 19.13 15.81 -0.05
N ARG A 247 18.48 14.68 -0.26
CA ARG A 247 18.83 13.72 -1.32
C ARG A 247 18.75 14.32 -2.72
N VAL A 248 17.73 15.12 -3.01
CA VAL A 248 17.62 15.85 -4.28
C VAL A 248 18.76 16.87 -4.43
N GLN A 249 19.08 17.59 -3.36
CA GLN A 249 20.18 18.56 -3.33
C GLN A 249 21.53 17.89 -3.56
N GLU A 250 21.76 16.71 -2.97
CA GLU A 250 22.96 15.89 -3.21
C GLU A 250 23.05 15.44 -4.69
N LEU A 251 21.94 15.00 -5.30
CA LEU A 251 21.89 14.65 -6.71
C LEU A 251 22.18 15.86 -7.61
N LEU A 252 21.57 17.01 -7.32
CA LEU A 252 21.86 18.27 -8.04
C LEU A 252 23.32 18.67 -7.90
N SER A 253 23.90 18.48 -6.72
CA SER A 253 25.33 18.75 -6.47
C SER A 253 26.22 17.77 -7.24
N LYS A 254 25.92 16.48 -7.24
CA LYS A 254 26.62 15.44 -8.01
C LYS A 254 26.70 15.81 -9.51
N TRP A 255 25.61 16.36 -10.02
CA TRP A 255 25.52 16.77 -11.42
C TRP A 255 26.07 18.17 -11.71
N GLY A 256 26.39 18.95 -10.65
CA GLY A 256 27.00 20.29 -10.76
C GLY A 256 25.99 21.44 -10.88
N TYR A 257 24.72 21.23 -10.55
CA TYR A 257 23.68 22.26 -10.56
C TYR A 257 23.57 23.01 -9.23
N LEU A 258 24.03 22.42 -8.14
CA LEU A 258 23.98 23.01 -6.79
C LEU A 258 25.33 22.86 -6.10
N ASP A 259 25.73 23.85 -5.29
CA ASP A 259 26.92 23.71 -4.45
C ASP A 259 26.63 22.74 -3.31
N LYS A 260 27.59 21.83 -3.01
CA LYS A 260 27.43 20.78 -2.01
C LYS A 260 27.05 21.31 -0.63
N GLN A 261 27.53 22.50 -0.28
CA GLN A 261 27.24 23.14 1.02
C GLN A 261 25.77 23.57 1.17
N LEU A 262 24.98 23.57 0.07
CA LEU A 262 23.57 23.92 0.05
C LEU A 262 22.66 22.67 0.13
N ALA A 263 23.21 21.46 0.31
CA ALA A 263 22.45 20.26 0.63
C ALA A 263 22.14 20.27 2.13
N THR A 264 21.09 21.00 2.50
CA THR A 264 20.71 21.30 3.88
C THR A 264 19.43 20.60 4.32
N GLY A 265 18.74 19.94 3.40
CA GLY A 265 17.41 19.38 3.64
C GLY A 265 16.27 20.39 3.54
N TYR A 266 16.56 21.70 3.36
CA TYR A 266 15.56 22.74 3.15
C TYR A 266 15.49 23.17 1.68
N TYR A 267 14.30 23.13 1.07
CA TYR A 267 14.05 23.52 -0.31
C TYR A 267 13.92 25.04 -0.43
N GLY A 268 15.05 25.74 -0.44
CA GLY A 268 15.11 27.19 -0.61
C GLY A 268 15.18 27.62 -2.08
N ASP A 269 15.30 28.94 -2.31
CA ASP A 269 15.43 29.53 -3.66
C ASP A 269 16.62 28.99 -4.46
N ALA A 270 17.74 28.71 -3.79
CA ALA A 270 18.92 28.12 -4.41
C ALA A 270 18.58 26.75 -5.02
N THR A 271 17.89 25.91 -4.28
CA THR A 271 17.43 24.58 -4.73
C THR A 271 16.44 24.72 -5.87
N LYS A 272 15.44 25.60 -5.74
CA LYS A 272 14.45 25.86 -6.80
C LYS A 272 15.09 26.30 -8.10
N ASN A 273 16.06 27.22 -8.05
CA ASN A 273 16.77 27.69 -9.23
C ASN A 273 17.66 26.59 -9.84
N ALA A 274 18.31 25.78 -9.03
CA ALA A 274 19.08 24.62 -9.47
C ALA A 274 18.19 23.59 -10.17
N VAL A 275 16.99 23.32 -9.63
CA VAL A 275 16.00 22.42 -10.24
C VAL A 275 15.53 22.97 -11.58
N LYS A 276 15.17 24.26 -11.69
CA LYS A 276 14.78 24.88 -12.95
C LYS A 276 15.87 24.74 -14.00
N ALA A 277 17.12 25.08 -13.67
CA ALA A 277 18.24 24.95 -14.59
C ALA A 277 18.48 23.50 -15.02
N PHE A 278 18.30 22.55 -14.09
CA PHE A 278 18.36 21.13 -14.40
C PHE A 278 17.25 20.71 -15.37
N GLN A 279 16.01 21.10 -15.09
CA GLN A 279 14.85 20.78 -15.92
C GLN A 279 15.00 21.32 -17.35
N GLU A 280 15.37 22.60 -17.50
CA GLU A 280 15.61 23.23 -18.81
C GLU A 280 16.63 22.46 -19.63
N ARG A 281 17.78 22.12 -19.04
CA ARG A 281 18.84 21.43 -19.77
C ARG A 281 18.54 19.97 -20.07
N ASN A 282 17.66 19.35 -19.33
CA ASN A 282 17.30 17.95 -19.50
C ASN A 282 15.94 17.75 -20.20
N GLY A 283 15.37 18.81 -20.80
CA GLY A 283 14.15 18.73 -21.61
C GLY A 283 12.87 18.49 -20.79
N LEU A 284 12.87 18.90 -19.52
CA LEU A 284 11.72 18.82 -18.63
C LEU A 284 11.04 20.19 -18.51
N SER A 285 9.79 20.21 -18.04
CA SER A 285 9.09 21.45 -17.67
C SER A 285 9.84 22.15 -16.54
N ALA A 286 10.27 23.39 -16.76
CA ALA A 286 11.08 24.16 -15.82
C ALA A 286 10.23 24.89 -14.78
N ASP A 287 9.41 24.16 -14.02
CA ASP A 287 8.55 24.69 -12.96
C ASP A 287 9.29 24.91 -11.64
N GLY A 288 10.46 24.31 -11.49
CA GLY A 288 11.24 24.35 -10.25
C GLY A 288 10.65 23.49 -9.14
N MET A 289 9.85 22.47 -9.49
CA MET A 289 9.34 21.45 -8.60
C MET A 289 9.95 20.11 -8.95
N VAL A 290 10.21 19.27 -7.95
CA VAL A 290 10.74 17.92 -8.20
C VAL A 290 9.60 16.92 -8.13
N GLY A 291 8.94 16.67 -9.26
CA GLY A 291 7.99 15.58 -9.41
C GLY A 291 8.67 14.28 -9.90
N ALA A 292 7.86 13.27 -10.20
CA ALA A 292 8.31 11.94 -10.63
C ALA A 292 9.29 11.99 -11.81
N ALA A 293 8.97 12.76 -12.86
CA ALA A 293 9.82 12.90 -14.05
C ALA A 293 11.18 13.53 -13.72
N THR A 294 11.18 14.60 -12.92
CA THR A 294 12.41 15.27 -12.47
C THR A 294 13.26 14.34 -11.62
N MET A 295 12.65 13.61 -10.70
CA MET A 295 13.33 12.68 -9.83
C MET A 295 13.93 11.51 -10.61
N ALA A 296 13.18 10.92 -11.53
CA ALA A 296 13.66 9.86 -12.41
C ALA A 296 14.87 10.30 -13.23
N LYS A 297 14.83 11.53 -13.80
CA LYS A 297 15.94 12.09 -14.57
C LYS A 297 17.15 12.38 -13.69
N LEU A 298 16.98 12.93 -12.49
CA LEU A 298 18.07 13.16 -11.52
C LEU A 298 18.81 11.87 -11.14
N ALA A 299 18.08 10.78 -11.03
CA ALA A 299 18.61 9.47 -10.67
C ALA A 299 19.23 8.71 -11.87
N SER A 300 18.99 9.15 -13.10
CA SER A 300 19.49 8.48 -14.30
C SER A 300 20.99 8.76 -14.55
N ASN A 301 21.61 7.99 -15.44
CA ASN A 301 23.00 8.17 -15.82
C ASN A 301 23.18 9.08 -17.06
N ASP A 302 22.08 9.49 -17.71
CA ASP A 302 22.06 10.28 -18.94
C ASP A 302 21.76 11.77 -18.70
N VAL A 303 22.09 12.28 -17.52
CA VAL A 303 21.88 13.68 -17.14
C VAL A 303 22.82 14.60 -17.93
N VAL A 304 22.24 15.60 -18.57
CA VAL A 304 23.01 16.69 -19.21
C VAL A 304 23.49 17.65 -18.12
N ARG A 305 24.81 17.83 -17.99
CA ARG A 305 25.43 18.71 -17.00
C ARG A 305 25.25 20.20 -17.36
N PRO A 306 25.34 21.13 -16.41
CA PRO A 306 25.33 22.57 -16.69
C PRO A 306 26.51 22.97 -17.55
N ALA A 307 26.35 24.07 -18.31
CA ALA A 307 27.47 24.63 -19.05
C ALA A 307 28.57 25.04 -18.06
N PRO A 308 29.85 24.89 -18.45
CA PRO A 308 30.97 25.37 -17.64
C PRO A 308 30.77 26.85 -17.28
N LYS A 309 30.88 27.21 -16.02
CA LYS A 309 30.90 28.63 -15.62
C LYS A 309 32.02 29.32 -16.38
N PRO A 310 31.82 30.49 -17.01
CA PRO A 310 32.90 31.26 -17.64
C PRO A 310 33.99 31.47 -16.59
N LYS A 311 35.22 31.08 -16.92
CA LYS A 311 36.36 31.39 -16.05
C LYS A 311 36.38 32.91 -15.87
N ALA A 312 36.32 33.38 -14.66
CA ALA A 312 36.46 34.79 -14.33
C ALA A 312 37.72 35.28 -15.04
N LYS A 313 37.58 36.25 -15.95
CA LYS A 313 38.71 36.89 -16.58
C LYS A 313 39.56 37.47 -15.47
N THR A 314 40.71 36.86 -15.23
CA THR A 314 41.77 37.45 -14.41
C THR A 314 42.08 38.81 -15.04
N LYS A 315 41.72 39.90 -14.37
CA LYS A 315 42.19 41.22 -14.76
C LYS A 315 43.71 41.16 -14.68
N THR A 316 44.34 41.04 -15.84
CA THR A 316 45.77 41.29 -15.98
C THR A 316 45.96 42.76 -15.63
N GLN A 317 46.51 43.04 -14.44
CA GLN A 317 47.02 44.37 -14.15
C GLN A 317 48.20 44.60 -15.10
N ASN A 318 47.99 45.42 -16.14
CA ASN A 318 49.06 46.05 -16.84
C ASN A 318 49.79 46.98 -15.92
N ASN A 319 50.95 46.56 -15.45
CA ASN A 319 51.93 47.41 -14.83
C ASN A 319 52.62 48.23 -15.88
N ASP A 320 51.98 49.30 -16.37
CA ASP A 320 52.70 50.41 -16.99
C ASP A 320 53.16 51.35 -15.88
N ARG A 321 54.46 51.21 -15.58
CA ARG A 321 55.20 52.04 -14.66
C ARG A 321 55.79 53.23 -15.47
N PRO A 322 55.41 54.47 -15.16
CA PRO A 322 56.29 55.61 -15.59
C PRO A 322 57.39 55.76 -14.56
N LYS A 323 58.58 55.71 -14.98
CA LYS A 323 59.78 56.26 -14.29
C LYS A 323 59.66 57.77 -14.23
N ASN A 324 59.72 58.40 -13.06
CA ASN A 324 60.68 59.41 -12.76
C ASN A 324 60.45 60.09 -11.37
N GLY A 325 61.52 60.24 -10.64
CA GLY A 325 62.04 61.46 -10.09
C GLY A 325 61.59 61.87 -8.68
N GLY A 326 62.45 61.59 -7.73
CA GLY A 326 63.00 62.65 -6.88
C GLY A 326 62.23 63.01 -5.58
N ASN A 327 62.91 62.67 -4.56
CA ASN A 327 63.28 63.52 -3.43
C ASN A 327 62.47 63.47 -2.09
N LYS A 328 63.19 62.96 -1.11
CA LYS A 328 63.37 63.37 0.32
C LYS A 328 62.18 64.01 1.05
N SER A 329 61.81 63.47 2.18
CA SER A 329 62.30 63.81 3.52
C SER A 329 61.26 63.44 4.60
N ASN A 330 61.78 62.77 5.60
CA ASN A 330 61.62 62.94 7.06
C ASN A 330 60.26 63.10 7.70
N SER A 331 60.00 62.25 8.54
CA SER A 331 59.98 62.32 10.02
C SER A 331 58.77 61.76 10.72
N SER A 332 59.08 60.86 11.54
CA SER A 332 58.68 60.75 13.00
C SER A 332 57.19 60.64 13.35
N GLY A 333 56.92 59.60 14.03
CA GLY A 333 56.38 59.70 15.39
C GLY A 333 55.23 58.78 15.70
N SER A 334 55.58 57.86 16.59
CA SER A 334 54.91 57.42 17.82
C SER A 334 53.47 56.81 17.69
N GLN A 335 53.41 55.58 18.11
CA GLN A 335 52.84 55.10 19.37
C GLN A 335 51.33 55.40 19.54
N ASP A 336 50.45 54.54 19.94
CA ASP A 336 50.50 53.55 21.01
C ASP A 336 49.18 52.75 21.06
N SER A 337 49.21 51.53 21.57
CA SER A 337 48.24 50.88 22.47
C SER A 337 46.78 50.72 21.94
N GLY A 338 46.14 49.65 22.06
CA GLY A 338 46.06 48.62 23.06
C GLY A 338 44.65 48.06 23.10
N GLY A 339 44.49 46.85 23.54
CA GLY A 339 43.26 46.29 24.09
C GLY A 339 42.50 45.32 23.16
N GLY A 340 42.58 44.08 23.20
CA GLY A 340 42.34 43.08 24.19
C GLY A 340 40.86 42.92 24.56
N SER A 341 40.18 41.94 24.06
CA SER A 341 39.26 41.20 24.91
C SER A 341 38.78 39.89 24.28
N SER A 342 39.24 38.84 24.88
CA SER A 342 38.74 37.47 24.81
C SER A 342 37.40 37.36 25.52
N TYR A 343 36.46 36.63 24.98
CA TYR A 343 35.43 35.98 25.79
C TYR A 343 35.31 34.52 25.41
N THR A 344 35.85 33.70 26.30
CA THR A 344 35.50 32.32 26.52
C THR A 344 34.13 32.24 27.19
N TYR A 345 33.29 31.35 26.74
CA TYR A 345 32.19 30.85 27.57
C TYR A 345 32.21 29.32 27.59
N SER A 346 32.52 28.84 28.77
CA SER A 346 32.43 27.45 29.17
C SER A 346 31.12 27.21 29.92
N GLY A 347 30.61 26.01 29.78
CA GLY A 347 30.03 25.38 30.95
C GLY A 347 28.62 24.89 30.86
N ARG A 348 28.55 23.57 30.89
CA ARG A 348 27.77 22.72 31.82
C ARG A 348 26.26 22.97 31.88
N GLY A 349 25.48 21.98 31.91
CA GLY A 349 25.47 20.64 32.47
C GLY A 349 24.05 20.27 32.81
N SER A 350 23.75 19.08 32.66
CA SER A 350 23.29 18.01 33.56
C SER A 350 21.77 17.88 33.74
N VAL A 351 21.30 16.73 33.36
CA VAL A 351 20.70 15.62 34.13
C VAL A 351 19.31 15.85 34.76
N GLY A 352 18.45 14.88 34.54
CA GLY A 352 17.38 14.44 35.42
C GLY A 352 15.99 14.55 34.82
N THR A 353 15.24 13.60 34.72
CA THR A 353 14.88 12.26 35.18
C THR A 353 13.97 11.62 34.17
#